data_94448be692be23419f13e7279d3d7a7d
#
_entry.id   94448be692be23419f13e7279d3d7a7d
#
_cell.length_a   1.000
_cell.length_b   1.000
_cell.length_c   1.000
_cell.angle_alpha   90.00
_cell.angle_beta   90.00
_cell.angle_gamma   90.00
#
_symmetry.space_group_name_H-M   'P 1'
#
loop_
_entity.id
_entity.type
_entity.pdbx_description
1 polymer ?
#
loop_
_entity_poly.entity_id
_entity_poly.type
_entity_poly.pdbx_seq_one_letter_code
_entity_poly.pdbx_strand_id
1 'polypeptide(L)'
;MRKIRFIHAADLHLDSPFTGLKCLPSSIFERLKESTFTAFSRLISISLKEKVDFVLISGDLYDGEERSLKAQLRLKKGFEKLKEAGIEVFIIHGNHDHMGGKWIELEWPGNVHVFSSGNVELKTVVKNDRVIANIYGYSYPSRAVMQNITGEFKKVFRPDDIFHIGMLHGTIEGNEEHDRYCPFRLSELVEKNFDYWALGHIHKRQVIKEQAPAVIYPGNIQGRNRKEAGDKGFYLIELDENSTESTFIAVSDVIWEDIEISIEGLTNMSEFMKRCKQLIETIRREQKGIFLHIYVTGTGQIADVFQNETNIEELSDSLNELEEGKGNFVWIISITNESYMEYELRGKELHFFSDLEKTVHSYDNFDEALEGLTDHPLFRKSELIFTEEEKQQLLKEAEFYLYKELFHYRGERE
;
A
#
# COMPACT_ATOMS: atom_id res chain seq x y z
N MET A 1 28.77 -23.96 2.91
CA MET A 1 28.15 -22.62 2.94
C MET A 1 26.74 -22.77 3.48
N ARG A 2 26.40 -22.03 4.51
CA ARG A 2 25.04 -21.93 5.02
C ARG A 2 24.24 -21.14 4.00
N LYS A 3 23.07 -21.64 3.63
CA LYS A 3 22.12 -20.91 2.81
C LYS A 3 20.71 -21.31 3.23
N ILE A 4 19.85 -20.34 3.43
CA ILE A 4 18.43 -20.52 3.67
C ILE A 4 17.64 -19.71 2.67
N ARG A 5 16.45 -20.18 2.36
CA ARG A 5 15.52 -19.57 1.43
C ARG A 5 14.14 -19.49 2.06
N PHE A 6 13.59 -18.29 2.15
CA PHE A 6 12.30 -18.12 2.81
C PHE A 6 11.47 -17.00 2.18
N ILE A 7 10.17 -17.02 2.45
CA ILE A 7 9.26 -15.94 2.10
C ILE A 7 9.08 -15.03 3.31
N HIS A 8 9.15 -13.74 3.06
CA HIS A 8 8.74 -12.71 3.99
C HIS A 8 7.52 -11.97 3.44
N ALA A 9 6.37 -12.18 4.08
CA ALA A 9 5.10 -11.50 3.83
C ALA A 9 4.63 -10.79 5.10
N ALA A 10 3.77 -9.78 4.95
CA ALA A 10 3.10 -9.08 6.03
C ALA A 10 1.76 -8.53 5.52
N ASP A 11 0.94 -8.03 6.43
CA ASP A 11 -0.24 -7.23 6.12
C ASP A 11 -1.15 -7.90 5.07
N LEU A 12 -1.52 -9.15 5.36
CA LEU A 12 -2.36 -9.96 4.45
C LEU A 12 -3.77 -9.43 4.36
N HIS A 13 -4.30 -8.88 5.45
CA HIS A 13 -5.63 -8.31 5.59
C HIS A 13 -6.72 -9.12 4.89
N LEU A 14 -6.73 -10.44 5.16
CA LEU A 14 -7.68 -11.33 4.53
C LEU A 14 -9.11 -10.98 4.89
N ASP A 15 -10.00 -11.10 3.91
CA ASP A 15 -11.42 -10.77 4.01
C ASP A 15 -11.68 -9.28 4.26
N SER A 16 -10.80 -8.41 3.73
CA SER A 16 -10.98 -6.95 3.81
C SER A 16 -12.34 -6.52 3.22
N PRO A 17 -13.11 -5.65 3.89
CA PRO A 17 -14.47 -5.32 3.49
C PRO A 17 -14.58 -4.42 2.25
N PHE A 18 -13.47 -3.80 1.80
CA PHE A 18 -13.43 -2.87 0.67
C PHE A 18 -14.58 -1.86 0.69
N THR A 19 -14.66 -1.09 1.78
CA THR A 19 -15.73 -0.11 1.99
C THR A 19 -15.71 1.01 0.93
N GLY A 20 -16.90 1.54 0.60
CA GLY A 20 -17.04 2.65 -0.37
C GLY A 20 -17.15 2.22 -1.84
N LEU A 21 -16.97 0.93 -2.17
CA LEU A 21 -16.95 0.43 -3.55
C LEU A 21 -18.20 -0.39 -3.93
N LYS A 22 -19.31 -0.20 -3.22
CA LYS A 22 -20.57 -0.94 -3.45
C LYS A 22 -21.26 -0.60 -4.78
N CYS A 23 -20.87 0.49 -5.43
CA CYS A 23 -21.38 0.91 -6.75
C CYS A 23 -20.78 0.10 -7.92
N LEU A 24 -19.74 -0.69 -7.67
CA LEU A 24 -19.15 -1.54 -8.70
C LEU A 24 -20.10 -2.63 -9.19
N PRO A 25 -20.02 -3.08 -10.45
CA PRO A 25 -20.68 -4.27 -10.92
C PRO A 25 -20.41 -5.47 -10.02
N SER A 26 -21.43 -6.30 -9.78
CA SER A 26 -21.34 -7.41 -8.82
C SER A 26 -20.16 -8.34 -9.09
N SER A 27 -19.84 -8.62 -10.37
CA SER A 27 -18.73 -9.48 -10.77
C SER A 27 -17.36 -8.89 -10.37
N ILE A 28 -17.16 -7.59 -10.55
CA ILE A 28 -15.94 -6.88 -10.20
C ILE A 28 -15.81 -6.77 -8.67
N PHE A 29 -16.92 -6.44 -7.97
CA PHE A 29 -16.93 -6.35 -6.51
C PHE A 29 -16.64 -7.70 -5.84
N GLU A 30 -17.25 -8.80 -6.31
CA GLU A 30 -16.98 -10.14 -5.77
C GLU A 30 -15.52 -10.55 -6.03
N ARG A 31 -14.94 -10.23 -7.19
CA ARG A 31 -13.52 -10.47 -7.46
C ARG A 31 -12.62 -9.66 -6.52
N LEU A 32 -12.96 -8.40 -6.27
CA LEU A 32 -12.22 -7.56 -5.33
C LEU A 32 -12.24 -8.16 -3.92
N LYS A 33 -13.39 -8.62 -3.44
CA LYS A 33 -13.52 -9.32 -2.14
C LYS A 33 -12.70 -10.61 -2.06
N GLU A 34 -12.55 -11.33 -3.17
CA GLU A 34 -11.72 -12.53 -3.23
C GLU A 34 -10.23 -12.24 -3.48
N SER A 35 -9.86 -11.00 -3.80
CA SER A 35 -8.50 -10.64 -4.24
C SER A 35 -7.43 -10.93 -3.18
N THR A 36 -7.71 -10.67 -1.89
CA THR A 36 -6.77 -10.97 -0.80
C THR A 36 -6.52 -12.48 -0.67
N PHE A 37 -7.57 -13.30 -0.84
CA PHE A 37 -7.45 -14.76 -0.84
C PHE A 37 -6.73 -15.30 -2.08
N THR A 38 -6.93 -14.66 -3.22
CA THR A 38 -6.22 -14.99 -4.47
C THR A 38 -4.72 -14.69 -4.31
N ALA A 39 -4.36 -13.52 -3.77
CA ALA A 39 -2.99 -13.16 -3.48
C ALA A 39 -2.33 -14.14 -2.49
N PHE A 40 -3.03 -14.51 -1.41
CA PHE A 40 -2.57 -15.53 -0.47
C PHE A 40 -2.38 -16.91 -1.14
N SER A 41 -3.31 -17.34 -1.99
CA SER A 41 -3.18 -18.61 -2.72
C SER A 41 -1.97 -18.63 -3.64
N ARG A 42 -1.64 -17.49 -4.28
CA ARG A 42 -0.43 -17.32 -5.09
C ARG A 42 0.83 -17.40 -4.22
N LEU A 43 0.82 -16.79 -3.02
CA LEU A 43 1.91 -16.91 -2.05
C LEU A 43 2.18 -18.39 -1.71
N ILE A 44 1.15 -19.15 -1.36
CA ILE A 44 1.28 -20.60 -1.07
C ILE A 44 1.85 -21.35 -2.29
N SER A 45 1.33 -21.11 -3.48
CA SER A 45 1.77 -21.79 -4.70
C SER A 45 3.24 -21.49 -5.02
N ILE A 46 3.66 -20.25 -4.81
CA ILE A 46 5.06 -19.83 -5.04
C ILE A 46 5.97 -20.43 -3.96
N SER A 47 5.55 -20.48 -2.69
CA SER A 47 6.30 -21.13 -1.62
C SER A 47 6.63 -22.60 -1.95
N LEU A 48 5.63 -23.31 -2.49
CA LEU A 48 5.78 -24.71 -2.92
C LEU A 48 6.69 -24.84 -4.14
N LYS A 49 6.51 -23.98 -5.14
CA LYS A 49 7.32 -23.97 -6.38
C LYS A 49 8.78 -23.68 -6.08
N GLU A 50 9.05 -22.70 -5.26
CA GLU A 50 10.40 -22.23 -4.90
C GLU A 50 11.05 -23.11 -3.82
N LYS A 51 10.29 -24.06 -3.24
CA LYS A 51 10.77 -25.02 -2.21
C LYS A 51 11.49 -24.30 -1.06
N VAL A 52 10.84 -23.24 -0.54
CA VAL A 52 11.42 -22.45 0.55
C VAL A 52 11.54 -23.27 1.83
N ASP A 53 12.45 -22.92 2.70
CA ASP A 53 12.65 -23.59 3.98
C ASP A 53 11.51 -23.26 4.96
N PHE A 54 11.04 -22.00 4.93
CA PHE A 54 9.93 -21.53 5.76
C PHE A 54 9.29 -20.26 5.19
N VAL A 55 8.17 -19.87 5.80
CA VAL A 55 7.44 -18.61 5.50
C VAL A 55 7.34 -17.78 6.78
N LEU A 56 7.63 -16.50 6.68
CA LEU A 56 7.41 -15.49 7.74
C LEU A 56 6.22 -14.63 7.37
N ILE A 57 5.30 -14.43 8.34
CA ILE A 57 4.16 -13.51 8.21
C ILE A 57 4.24 -12.52 9.37
N SER A 58 4.60 -11.27 9.04
CA SER A 58 4.94 -10.25 10.03
C SER A 58 3.73 -9.39 10.42
N GLY A 59 2.64 -10.01 10.86
CA GLY A 59 1.45 -9.36 11.42
C GLY A 59 0.35 -9.08 10.40
N ASP A 60 -0.80 -8.69 10.94
CA ASP A 60 -2.01 -8.29 10.23
C ASP A 60 -2.48 -9.31 9.18
N LEU A 61 -2.72 -10.55 9.63
CA LEU A 61 -3.29 -11.62 8.79
C LEU A 61 -4.73 -11.31 8.42
N TYR A 62 -5.46 -10.62 9.32
CA TYR A 62 -6.86 -10.26 9.19
C TYR A 62 -7.03 -8.75 9.21
N ASP A 63 -8.12 -8.25 8.62
CA ASP A 63 -8.39 -6.80 8.54
C ASP A 63 -9.03 -6.22 9.80
N GLY A 64 -9.35 -7.01 10.80
CA GLY A 64 -9.97 -6.56 12.05
C GLY A 64 -9.94 -7.58 13.15
N GLU A 65 -10.32 -7.12 14.35
CA GLU A 65 -10.34 -7.92 15.58
C GLU A 65 -11.28 -9.14 15.48
N GLU A 66 -12.37 -9.00 14.71
CA GLU A 66 -13.28 -10.10 14.39
C GLU A 66 -12.75 -10.90 13.20
N ARG A 67 -11.88 -11.87 13.49
CA ARG A 67 -11.28 -12.75 12.48
C ARG A 67 -12.37 -13.60 11.83
N SER A 68 -12.70 -13.34 10.55
CA SER A 68 -13.73 -14.08 9.88
C SER A 68 -13.40 -15.60 9.82
N LEU A 69 -14.40 -16.43 10.04
CA LEU A 69 -14.23 -17.89 9.96
C LEU A 69 -13.76 -18.32 8.54
N LYS A 70 -14.24 -17.63 7.50
CA LYS A 70 -13.80 -17.83 6.12
C LYS A 70 -12.30 -17.61 5.96
N ALA A 71 -11.78 -16.50 6.49
CA ALA A 71 -10.35 -16.18 6.43
C ALA A 71 -9.52 -17.22 7.19
N GLN A 72 -9.95 -17.60 8.41
CA GLN A 72 -9.26 -18.62 9.20
C GLN A 72 -9.18 -19.97 8.49
N LEU A 73 -10.30 -20.43 7.90
CA LEU A 73 -10.34 -21.69 7.15
C LEU A 73 -9.47 -21.66 5.89
N ARG A 74 -9.44 -20.53 5.18
CA ARG A 74 -8.58 -20.34 4.00
C ARG A 74 -7.09 -20.37 4.37
N LEU A 75 -6.70 -19.67 5.44
CA LEU A 75 -5.33 -19.73 5.98
C LEU A 75 -4.94 -21.15 6.35
N LYS A 76 -5.77 -21.84 7.17
CA LYS A 76 -5.53 -23.21 7.60
C LYS A 76 -5.29 -24.14 6.41
N LYS A 77 -6.16 -24.10 5.40
CA LYS A 77 -6.02 -24.90 4.17
C LYS A 77 -4.72 -24.58 3.41
N GLY A 78 -4.31 -23.32 3.36
CA GLY A 78 -3.03 -22.93 2.76
C GLY A 78 -1.83 -23.50 3.53
N PHE A 79 -1.85 -23.39 4.84
CA PHE A 79 -0.78 -23.90 5.71
C PHE A 79 -0.71 -25.43 5.76
N GLU A 80 -1.84 -26.13 5.61
CA GLU A 80 -1.86 -27.59 5.44
C GLU A 80 -1.07 -28.02 4.19
N LYS A 81 -1.22 -27.30 3.06
CA LYS A 81 -0.42 -27.58 1.86
C LYS A 81 1.07 -27.37 2.08
N LEU A 82 1.44 -26.31 2.84
CA LEU A 82 2.84 -26.07 3.20
C LEU A 82 3.37 -27.19 4.11
N LYS A 83 2.55 -27.67 5.06
CA LYS A 83 2.89 -28.83 5.93
C LYS A 83 3.19 -30.09 5.14
N GLU A 84 2.36 -30.41 4.14
CA GLU A 84 2.57 -31.56 3.26
C GLU A 84 3.91 -31.49 2.51
N ALA A 85 4.42 -30.28 2.25
CA ALA A 85 5.71 -30.03 1.62
C ALA A 85 6.87 -29.86 2.64
N GLY A 86 6.62 -29.96 3.94
CA GLY A 86 7.62 -29.80 4.99
C GLY A 86 8.07 -28.34 5.18
N ILE A 87 7.24 -27.36 4.80
CA ILE A 87 7.53 -25.94 4.94
C ILE A 87 6.91 -25.40 6.23
N GLU A 88 7.74 -24.83 7.10
CA GLU A 88 7.32 -24.23 8.37
C GLU A 88 6.79 -22.80 8.15
N VAL A 89 5.87 -22.37 9.01
CA VAL A 89 5.26 -21.03 8.95
C VAL A 89 5.40 -20.37 10.32
N PHE A 90 6.00 -19.17 10.36
CA PHE A 90 6.16 -18.38 11.57
C PHE A 90 5.32 -17.12 11.48
N ILE A 91 4.52 -16.85 12.50
CA ILE A 91 3.50 -15.80 12.50
C ILE A 91 3.64 -14.94 13.76
N ILE A 92 3.71 -13.63 13.59
CA ILE A 92 3.36 -12.67 14.63
C ILE A 92 2.02 -12.03 14.29
N HIS A 93 1.30 -11.55 15.31
CA HIS A 93 0.08 -10.75 15.16
C HIS A 93 0.39 -9.27 15.30
N GLY A 94 -0.26 -8.42 14.49
CA GLY A 94 -0.12 -6.96 14.50
C GLY A 94 -1.26 -6.26 15.26
N ASN A 95 -1.54 -5.02 14.86
CA ASN A 95 -2.55 -4.18 15.50
C ASN A 95 -3.99 -4.50 15.06
N HIS A 96 -4.19 -5.00 13.85
CA HIS A 96 -5.53 -5.40 13.38
C HIS A 96 -5.98 -6.73 13.94
N ASP A 97 -5.06 -7.66 14.16
CA ASP A 97 -5.36 -9.03 14.59
C ASP A 97 -4.70 -9.42 15.92
N HIS A 98 -4.53 -8.44 16.82
CA HIS A 98 -3.86 -8.62 18.11
C HIS A 98 -4.45 -9.76 18.96
N MET A 99 -3.66 -10.30 19.89
CA MET A 99 -4.02 -11.49 20.68
C MET A 99 -5.12 -11.24 21.73
N GLY A 100 -5.43 -9.98 22.05
CA GLY A 100 -6.50 -9.59 22.99
C GLY A 100 -7.91 -9.57 22.38
N GLY A 101 -8.08 -9.84 21.07
CA GLY A 101 -9.36 -9.87 20.38
C GLY A 101 -10.21 -11.09 20.79
N LYS A 102 -11.46 -11.11 20.32
CA LYS A 102 -12.39 -12.24 20.50
C LYS A 102 -12.69 -12.89 19.15
N TRP A 103 -12.31 -14.14 18.99
CA TRP A 103 -12.56 -14.91 17.77
C TRP A 103 -12.78 -16.39 18.09
N ILE A 104 -13.30 -17.16 17.12
CA ILE A 104 -13.35 -18.62 17.21
C ILE A 104 -11.95 -19.14 16.95
N GLU A 105 -11.35 -19.78 17.93
CA GLU A 105 -10.01 -20.34 17.78
C GLU A 105 -10.06 -21.64 16.98
N LEU A 106 -9.29 -21.69 15.90
CA LEU A 106 -9.05 -22.91 15.12
C LEU A 106 -7.65 -23.45 15.45
N GLU A 107 -7.56 -24.75 15.63
CA GLU A 107 -6.24 -25.40 15.73
C GLU A 107 -5.47 -25.26 14.42
N TRP A 108 -4.28 -24.73 14.52
CA TRP A 108 -3.36 -24.62 13.40
C TRP A 108 -2.71 -25.98 13.07
N PRO A 109 -2.34 -26.21 11.81
CA PRO A 109 -1.48 -27.34 11.44
C PRO A 109 -0.16 -27.31 12.21
N GLY A 110 0.44 -28.47 12.49
CA GLY A 110 1.63 -28.57 13.35
C GLY A 110 2.90 -27.89 12.82
N ASN A 111 2.89 -27.39 11.58
CA ASN A 111 3.97 -26.58 10.99
C ASN A 111 3.78 -25.07 11.18
N VAL A 112 2.75 -24.63 11.90
CA VAL A 112 2.46 -23.21 12.14
C VAL A 112 2.89 -22.82 13.55
N HIS A 113 3.76 -21.85 13.63
CA HIS A 113 4.37 -21.36 14.86
C HIS A 113 3.96 -19.92 15.11
N VAL A 114 2.90 -19.72 15.91
CA VAL A 114 2.46 -18.37 16.33
C VAL A 114 3.30 -17.96 17.53
N PHE A 115 3.86 -16.75 17.48
CA PHE A 115 4.58 -16.14 18.60
C PHE A 115 3.60 -15.59 19.63
N SER A 116 3.93 -15.76 20.90
CA SER A 116 3.14 -15.24 22.01
C SER A 116 3.17 -13.71 22.09
N SER A 117 2.20 -13.16 22.80
CA SER A 117 2.16 -11.73 23.14
C SER A 117 2.81 -11.45 24.50
N GLY A 118 3.28 -10.21 24.68
CA GLY A 118 3.81 -9.72 25.95
C GLY A 118 5.33 -9.84 26.10
N ASN A 119 5.98 -10.82 25.48
CA ASN A 119 7.44 -10.96 25.49
C ASN A 119 7.93 -11.44 24.12
N VAL A 120 9.17 -11.09 23.79
CA VAL A 120 9.84 -11.64 22.61
C VAL A 120 10.12 -13.13 22.85
N GLU A 121 9.60 -13.96 21.96
CA GLU A 121 9.77 -15.40 21.99
C GLU A 121 10.78 -15.86 20.94
N LEU A 122 11.51 -16.94 21.21
CA LEU A 122 12.42 -17.59 20.28
C LEU A 122 11.85 -18.93 19.80
N LYS A 123 11.79 -19.11 18.47
CA LYS A 123 11.50 -20.41 17.84
C LYS A 123 12.63 -20.77 16.88
N THR A 124 12.85 -22.09 16.71
CA THR A 124 13.96 -22.58 15.88
C THR A 124 13.43 -23.24 14.61
N VAL A 125 14.13 -23.03 13.50
CA VAL A 125 13.91 -23.75 12.24
C VAL A 125 14.88 -24.91 12.19
N VAL A 126 14.34 -26.14 12.05
CA VAL A 126 15.13 -27.35 11.95
C VAL A 126 15.01 -27.95 10.56
N LYS A 127 16.14 -28.24 9.93
CA LYS A 127 16.22 -28.93 8.64
C LYS A 127 17.27 -30.04 8.71
N ASN A 128 16.88 -31.28 8.35
CA ASN A 128 17.77 -32.44 8.41
C ASN A 128 18.43 -32.59 9.79
N ASP A 129 17.63 -32.53 10.85
CA ASP A 129 18.03 -32.62 12.26
C ASP A 129 19.06 -31.58 12.73
N ARG A 130 19.19 -30.48 11.99
CA ARG A 130 20.04 -29.32 12.35
C ARG A 130 19.24 -28.07 12.46
N VAL A 131 19.51 -27.25 13.47
CA VAL A 131 18.97 -25.91 13.58
C VAL A 131 19.67 -25.06 12.52
N ILE A 132 18.89 -24.45 11.62
CA ILE A 132 19.39 -23.59 10.54
C ILE A 132 19.12 -22.11 10.79
N ALA A 133 18.07 -21.79 11.54
CA ALA A 133 17.74 -20.41 11.91
C ALA A 133 17.03 -20.32 13.26
N ASN A 134 17.26 -19.24 13.95
CA ASN A 134 16.52 -18.78 15.13
C ASN A 134 15.63 -17.60 14.73
N ILE A 135 14.32 -17.74 14.93
CA ILE A 135 13.34 -16.71 14.63
C ILE A 135 12.88 -16.10 15.97
N TYR A 136 12.97 -14.78 16.08
CA TYR A 136 12.54 -14.01 17.24
C TYR A 136 11.31 -13.22 16.83
N GLY A 137 10.24 -13.34 17.59
CA GLY A 137 8.98 -12.68 17.25
C GLY A 137 8.24 -12.17 18.48
N TYR A 138 7.41 -11.16 18.25
CA TYR A 138 6.55 -10.54 19.24
C TYR A 138 5.18 -10.29 18.61
N SER A 139 4.12 -10.88 19.19
CA SER A 139 2.75 -10.57 18.79
C SER A 139 2.15 -9.51 19.68
N TYR A 140 1.30 -8.65 19.12
CA TYR A 140 0.64 -7.59 19.85
C TYR A 140 -0.37 -8.16 20.86
N PRO A 141 -0.32 -7.76 22.15
CA PRO A 141 -1.32 -8.12 23.14
C PRO A 141 -2.63 -7.34 23.00
N SER A 142 -2.57 -6.13 22.43
CA SER A 142 -3.69 -5.21 22.21
C SER A 142 -3.47 -4.40 20.95
N ARG A 143 -4.51 -3.72 20.48
CA ARG A 143 -4.48 -2.95 19.23
C ARG A 143 -3.35 -1.91 19.17
N ALA A 144 -3.10 -1.22 20.26
CA ALA A 144 -2.09 -0.17 20.30
C ALA A 144 -0.92 -0.57 21.22
N VAL A 145 0.22 -0.88 20.63
CA VAL A 145 1.50 -1.05 21.33
C VAL A 145 2.33 0.20 21.08
N MET A 146 2.33 1.12 22.05
CA MET A 146 3.03 2.42 21.92
C MET A 146 4.48 2.34 22.39
N GLN A 147 4.89 1.24 22.96
CA GLN A 147 6.23 1.06 23.54
C GLN A 147 7.20 0.52 22.48
N ASN A 148 8.43 1.02 22.53
CA ASN A 148 9.54 0.42 21.80
C ASN A 148 9.96 -0.88 22.51
N ILE A 149 9.82 -2.01 21.82
CA ILE A 149 10.15 -3.34 22.36
C ILE A 149 11.48 -3.89 21.80
N THR A 150 12.23 -3.13 21.02
CA THR A 150 13.49 -3.60 20.42
C THR A 150 14.49 -4.03 21.49
N GLY A 151 14.44 -3.44 22.68
CA GLY A 151 15.26 -3.82 23.84
C GLY A 151 15.12 -5.27 24.27
N GLU A 152 13.96 -5.90 24.00
CA GLU A 152 13.64 -7.27 24.39
C GLU A 152 14.19 -8.33 23.42
N PHE A 153 14.54 -7.95 22.19
CA PHE A 153 15.20 -8.83 21.21
C PHE A 153 16.64 -9.08 21.63
N LYS A 154 16.89 -10.23 22.26
CA LYS A 154 18.21 -10.64 22.73
C LYS A 154 18.70 -11.84 21.96
N LYS A 155 19.78 -11.67 21.20
CA LYS A 155 20.44 -12.75 20.48
C LYS A 155 20.93 -13.82 21.46
N VAL A 156 20.43 -15.04 21.34
CA VAL A 156 20.91 -16.16 22.13
C VAL A 156 22.26 -16.59 21.57
N PHE A 157 23.26 -16.64 22.46
CA PHE A 157 24.59 -17.10 22.07
C PHE A 157 24.53 -18.61 21.70
N ARG A 158 24.77 -18.91 20.44
CA ARG A 158 24.92 -20.25 19.87
C ARG A 158 26.09 -20.24 18.90
N PRO A 159 26.59 -21.41 18.46
CA PRO A 159 27.63 -21.47 17.42
C PRO A 159 27.33 -20.62 16.22
N ASP A 160 28.33 -20.06 15.57
CA ASP A 160 28.26 -19.07 14.48
C ASP A 160 27.60 -19.58 13.17
N ASP A 161 27.04 -20.77 13.17
CA ASP A 161 26.48 -21.45 12.00
C ASP A 161 24.94 -21.43 11.94
N ILE A 162 24.28 -20.57 12.71
CA ILE A 162 22.82 -20.41 12.75
C ILE A 162 22.46 -18.94 12.39
N PHE A 163 21.46 -18.78 11.50
CA PHE A 163 20.95 -17.44 11.19
C PHE A 163 20.00 -16.92 12.28
N HIS A 164 20.02 -15.63 12.54
CA HIS A 164 19.16 -14.95 13.50
C HIS A 164 18.25 -13.96 12.79
N ILE A 165 16.94 -14.17 12.86
CA ILE A 165 15.94 -13.37 12.17
C ILE A 165 14.97 -12.78 13.19
N GLY A 166 14.77 -11.45 13.16
CA GLY A 166 13.78 -10.75 13.97
C GLY A 166 12.51 -10.53 13.17
N MET A 167 11.35 -10.78 13.76
CA MET A 167 10.04 -10.41 13.22
C MET A 167 9.43 -9.35 14.10
N LEU A 168 9.09 -8.20 13.50
CA LEU A 168 8.55 -7.04 14.22
C LEU A 168 7.47 -6.37 13.38
N HIS A 169 6.29 -6.17 13.97
CA HIS A 169 5.24 -5.36 13.41
C HIS A 169 5.31 -3.97 14.04
N GLY A 170 5.65 -2.90 13.30
CA GLY A 170 5.86 -1.59 13.89
C GLY A 170 6.38 -0.54 12.93
N THR A 171 6.44 0.70 13.41
CA THR A 171 6.78 1.90 12.63
C THR A 171 8.22 2.33 12.88
N ILE A 172 9.01 2.49 11.82
CA ILE A 172 10.32 3.12 11.91
C ILE A 172 10.17 4.61 12.24
N GLU A 173 10.96 5.15 13.15
CA GLU A 173 10.96 6.58 13.48
C GLU A 173 11.21 7.45 12.24
N GLY A 174 10.47 8.55 12.13
CA GLY A 174 10.51 9.45 10.97
C GLY A 174 9.48 9.14 9.89
N ASN A 175 8.70 8.08 10.01
CA ASN A 175 7.54 7.84 9.16
C ASN A 175 6.31 8.50 9.80
N GLU A 176 5.81 9.58 9.20
CA GLU A 176 4.64 10.33 9.68
C GLU A 176 3.33 9.92 8.99
N GLU A 177 3.41 9.07 7.96
CA GLU A 177 2.24 8.61 7.20
C GLU A 177 1.42 7.53 7.91
N HIS A 178 1.94 6.96 9.00
CA HIS A 178 1.32 5.84 9.71
C HIS A 178 1.27 6.05 11.23
N ASP A 179 0.30 5.41 11.88
CA ASP A 179 0.21 5.36 13.33
C ASP A 179 1.52 4.85 13.94
N ARG A 180 2.00 5.52 14.99
CA ARG A 180 3.28 5.20 15.65
C ARG A 180 3.15 3.99 16.59
N TYR A 181 2.81 2.83 16.02
CA TYR A 181 2.78 1.59 16.80
C TYR A 181 4.15 0.95 16.84
N CYS A 182 4.52 0.44 18.03
CA CYS A 182 5.80 -0.23 18.30
C CYS A 182 6.99 0.49 17.65
N PRO A 183 7.18 1.80 17.95
CA PRO A 183 8.14 2.66 17.25
C PRO A 183 9.57 2.19 17.52
N PHE A 184 10.43 2.23 16.52
CA PHE A 184 11.84 1.84 16.64
C PHE A 184 12.74 2.66 15.71
N ARG A 185 14.04 2.66 16.03
CA ARG A 185 15.10 3.23 15.18
C ARG A 185 15.84 2.14 14.43
N LEU A 186 16.28 2.43 13.22
CA LEU A 186 17.12 1.51 12.46
C LEU A 186 18.39 1.10 13.23
N SER A 187 19.03 2.03 13.93
CA SER A 187 20.23 1.75 14.74
C SER A 187 19.99 0.67 15.80
N GLU A 188 18.80 0.67 16.43
CA GLU A 188 18.44 -0.31 17.45
C GLU A 188 18.34 -1.73 16.87
N LEU A 189 17.84 -1.87 15.64
CA LEU A 189 17.81 -3.15 14.95
C LEU A 189 19.21 -3.62 14.54
N VAL A 190 20.03 -2.72 14.05
CA VAL A 190 21.44 -3.00 13.66
C VAL A 190 22.27 -3.48 14.85
N GLU A 191 22.12 -2.84 16.01
CA GLU A 191 22.86 -3.19 17.25
C GLU A 191 22.55 -4.61 17.78
N LYS A 192 21.40 -5.23 17.36
CA LYS A 192 21.09 -6.61 17.75
C LYS A 192 21.99 -7.66 17.09
N ASN A 193 22.70 -7.30 16.03
CA ASN A 193 23.55 -8.20 15.25
C ASN A 193 22.78 -9.44 14.75
N PHE A 194 21.54 -9.25 14.32
CA PHE A 194 20.76 -10.26 13.59
C PHE A 194 21.20 -10.26 12.13
N ASP A 195 20.78 -11.26 11.39
CA ASP A 195 21.08 -11.39 9.96
C ASP A 195 19.99 -10.75 9.09
N TYR A 196 18.73 -10.77 9.57
CA TYR A 196 17.55 -10.25 8.85
C TYR A 196 16.48 -9.75 9.82
N TRP A 197 15.76 -8.67 9.41
CA TRP A 197 14.57 -8.18 10.08
C TRP A 197 13.37 -8.21 9.13
N ALA A 198 12.39 -9.04 9.49
CA ALA A 198 11.12 -9.15 8.82
C ALA A 198 10.10 -8.20 9.45
N LEU A 199 9.86 -7.06 8.81
CA LEU A 199 8.98 -6.02 9.31
C LEU A 199 7.56 -6.14 8.72
N GLY A 200 6.55 -5.66 9.45
CA GLY A 200 5.16 -5.46 8.99
C GLY A 200 4.63 -4.13 9.50
N HIS A 201 3.36 -3.81 9.19
CA HIS A 201 2.63 -2.59 9.52
C HIS A 201 2.62 -1.55 8.40
N ILE A 202 3.70 -1.36 7.69
CA ILE A 202 3.78 -0.39 6.60
C ILE A 202 3.39 -1.07 5.28
N HIS A 203 2.24 -0.65 4.70
CA HIS A 203 1.69 -1.27 3.49
C HIS A 203 2.46 -0.91 2.22
N LYS A 204 3.32 0.10 2.29
CA LYS A 204 4.24 0.48 1.22
C LYS A 204 5.51 -0.38 1.31
N ARG A 205 5.84 -1.07 0.24
CA ARG A 205 7.07 -1.86 0.14
C ARG A 205 8.31 -0.97 0.27
N GLN A 206 9.22 -1.31 1.19
CA GLN A 206 10.44 -0.55 1.43
C GLN A 206 11.59 -1.48 1.84
N VAL A 207 12.74 -1.35 1.19
CA VAL A 207 14.00 -1.93 1.63
C VAL A 207 14.75 -0.84 2.40
N ILE A 208 14.68 -0.90 3.73
CA ILE A 208 15.30 0.10 4.61
C ILE A 208 16.83 -0.08 4.62
N LYS A 209 17.27 -1.34 4.61
CA LYS A 209 18.68 -1.72 4.54
C LYS A 209 18.81 -3.04 3.79
N GLU A 210 19.71 -3.12 2.82
CA GLU A 210 19.85 -4.27 1.92
C GLU A 210 20.71 -5.40 2.50
N GLN A 211 21.77 -5.07 3.22
CA GLN A 211 22.76 -6.03 3.70
C GLN A 211 22.86 -6.07 5.22
N ALA A 212 23.42 -7.10 5.76
CA ALA A 212 23.47 -7.56 7.15
C ALA A 212 23.44 -6.44 8.22
N PRO A 213 22.42 -6.39 9.08
CA PRO A 213 21.13 -7.06 8.88
C PRO A 213 20.38 -6.42 7.72
N ALA A 214 19.78 -7.21 6.83
CA ALA A 214 18.80 -6.66 5.91
C ALA A 214 17.51 -6.34 6.68
N VAL A 215 16.88 -5.18 6.38
CA VAL A 215 15.71 -4.67 7.09
C VAL A 215 14.65 -4.31 6.05
N ILE A 216 13.55 -5.03 6.00
CA ILE A 216 12.58 -4.94 4.89
C ILE A 216 11.14 -4.87 5.41
N TYR A 217 10.36 -3.95 4.83
CA TYR A 217 8.90 -3.99 4.81
C TYR A 217 8.46 -4.56 3.45
N PRO A 218 7.75 -5.68 3.39
CA PRO A 218 7.26 -6.23 2.12
C PRO A 218 6.07 -5.45 1.57
N GLY A 219 5.39 -4.68 2.42
CA GLY A 219 4.09 -4.11 2.15
C GLY A 219 2.98 -5.16 2.27
N ASN A 220 1.75 -4.76 1.97
CA ASN A 220 0.62 -5.67 1.91
C ASN A 220 0.64 -6.54 0.64
N ILE A 221 -0.07 -7.67 0.65
CA ILE A 221 -0.13 -8.59 -0.51
C ILE A 221 -1.19 -8.19 -1.54
N GLN A 222 -2.15 -7.32 -1.17
CA GLN A 222 -3.23 -6.82 -2.00
C GLN A 222 -3.54 -5.37 -1.63
N GLY A 223 -3.52 -4.45 -2.59
CA GLY A 223 -3.94 -3.07 -2.38
C GLY A 223 -5.45 -2.98 -2.09
N ARG A 224 -5.84 -2.25 -1.05
CA ARG A 224 -7.23 -2.14 -0.57
C ARG A 224 -7.90 -0.84 -0.98
N ASN A 225 -7.12 0.16 -1.33
CA ASN A 225 -7.58 1.48 -1.75
C ASN A 225 -6.53 2.15 -2.64
N ARG A 226 -6.87 3.33 -3.17
CA ARG A 226 -6.02 4.11 -4.07
C ARG A 226 -4.64 4.48 -3.48
N LYS A 227 -4.55 4.75 -2.17
CA LYS A 227 -3.26 5.07 -1.51
C LYS A 227 -2.29 3.89 -1.53
N GLU A 228 -2.79 2.68 -1.78
CA GLU A 228 -2.02 1.45 -1.89
C GLU A 228 -1.83 1.03 -3.35
N ALA A 229 -1.48 1.99 -4.22
CA ALA A 229 -1.32 1.79 -5.67
C ALA A 229 -0.17 0.84 -6.04
N GLY A 230 -0.21 0.38 -7.28
CA GLY A 230 0.80 -0.48 -7.89
C GLY A 230 0.78 -1.95 -7.47
N ASP A 231 1.80 -2.67 -7.85
CA ASP A 231 1.95 -4.08 -7.53
C ASP A 231 2.20 -4.33 -6.05
N LYS A 232 1.42 -5.23 -5.46
CA LYS A 232 1.54 -5.70 -4.09
C LYS A 232 1.99 -7.16 -4.03
N GLY A 233 2.69 -7.53 -2.95
CA GLY A 233 3.26 -8.87 -2.88
C GLY A 233 4.12 -9.11 -1.65
N PHE A 234 5.16 -9.90 -1.82
CA PHE A 234 6.06 -10.33 -0.76
C PHE A 234 7.51 -10.46 -1.29
N TYR A 235 8.43 -10.68 -0.39
CA TYR A 235 9.82 -10.98 -0.78
C TYR A 235 10.14 -12.47 -0.65
N LEU A 236 10.82 -12.99 -1.68
CA LEU A 236 11.62 -14.20 -1.60
C LEU A 236 13.02 -13.80 -1.19
N ILE A 237 13.48 -14.33 -0.07
CA ILE A 237 14.80 -14.04 0.50
C ILE A 237 15.70 -15.25 0.38
N GLU A 238 16.89 -15.03 -0.14
CA GLU A 238 17.99 -15.97 -0.09
C GLU A 238 19.09 -15.37 0.79
N LEU A 239 19.34 -16.01 1.93
CA LEU A 239 20.29 -15.53 2.91
C LEU A 239 21.43 -16.52 3.03
N ASP A 240 22.65 -16.06 2.80
CA ASP A 240 23.88 -16.81 3.03
C ASP A 240 24.83 -16.08 3.99
N GLU A 241 26.03 -16.64 4.21
CA GLU A 241 27.01 -16.10 5.15
C GLU A 241 27.53 -14.70 4.77
N ASN A 242 27.42 -14.31 3.50
CA ASN A 242 28.05 -13.12 2.95
C ASN A 242 27.05 -12.13 2.37
N SER A 243 25.84 -12.59 2.03
CA SER A 243 24.88 -11.78 1.29
C SER A 243 23.42 -12.08 1.64
N THR A 244 22.58 -11.08 1.40
CA THR A 244 21.12 -11.21 1.38
C THR A 244 20.64 -10.81 -0.01
N GLU A 245 20.03 -11.77 -0.71
CA GLU A 245 19.34 -11.50 -1.97
C GLU A 245 17.83 -11.43 -1.69
N SER A 246 17.21 -10.30 -2.05
CA SER A 246 15.79 -10.06 -1.87
C SER A 246 15.10 -9.84 -3.21
N THR A 247 14.22 -10.76 -3.60
CA THR A 247 13.44 -10.67 -4.83
C THR A 247 11.98 -10.40 -4.51
N PHE A 248 11.45 -9.27 -4.97
CA PHE A 248 10.03 -8.97 -4.83
C PHE A 248 9.21 -9.78 -5.82
N ILE A 249 8.13 -10.41 -5.33
CA ILE A 249 7.19 -11.19 -6.15
C ILE A 249 5.80 -10.58 -6.01
N ALA A 250 5.30 -10.04 -7.11
CA ALA A 250 3.98 -9.45 -7.18
C ALA A 250 2.89 -10.55 -7.25
N VAL A 251 1.92 -10.49 -6.33
CA VAL A 251 0.82 -11.48 -6.23
C VAL A 251 -0.57 -10.87 -6.20
N SER A 252 -0.69 -9.56 -6.15
CA SER A 252 -2.00 -8.87 -6.15
C SER A 252 -2.85 -9.32 -7.34
N ASP A 253 -4.15 -9.48 -7.11
CA ASP A 253 -5.14 -9.85 -8.13
C ASP A 253 -5.75 -8.62 -8.78
N VAL A 254 -5.92 -7.56 -8.00
CA VAL A 254 -6.39 -6.24 -8.43
C VAL A 254 -5.36 -5.20 -8.02
N ILE A 255 -5.07 -4.26 -8.89
CA ILE A 255 -4.14 -3.14 -8.62
C ILE A 255 -4.86 -1.81 -8.81
N TRP A 256 -4.38 -0.81 -8.11
CA TRP A 256 -4.80 0.58 -8.21
C TRP A 256 -3.75 1.34 -8.98
N GLU A 257 -4.16 2.11 -9.98
CA GLU A 257 -3.26 2.89 -10.81
C GLU A 257 -3.80 4.31 -10.95
N ASP A 258 -2.91 5.29 -10.85
CA ASP A 258 -3.18 6.69 -11.16
C ASP A 258 -2.45 7.05 -12.44
N ILE A 259 -3.14 7.72 -13.37
CA ILE A 259 -2.54 8.16 -14.63
C ILE A 259 -2.99 9.56 -15.02
N GLU A 260 -2.15 10.25 -15.74
CA GLU A 260 -2.43 11.55 -16.31
C GLU A 260 -2.74 11.43 -17.80
N ILE A 261 -3.76 12.17 -18.26
CA ILE A 261 -4.10 12.32 -19.67
C ILE A 261 -4.17 13.82 -20.00
N SER A 262 -3.19 14.29 -20.75
CA SER A 262 -3.21 15.67 -21.24
C SER A 262 -4.24 15.85 -22.35
N ILE A 263 -4.99 16.95 -22.31
CA ILE A 263 -5.89 17.38 -23.38
C ILE A 263 -5.21 18.27 -24.42
N GLU A 264 -3.94 18.58 -24.27
CA GLU A 264 -3.21 19.40 -25.21
C GLU A 264 -3.27 18.85 -26.63
N GLY A 265 -3.58 19.74 -27.58
CA GLY A 265 -3.72 19.41 -28.98
C GLY A 265 -4.96 18.60 -29.35
N LEU A 266 -5.86 18.33 -28.39
CA LEU A 266 -7.14 17.66 -28.67
C LEU A 266 -8.19 18.71 -29.06
N THR A 267 -8.92 18.42 -30.13
CA THR A 267 -9.93 19.32 -30.68
C THR A 267 -11.36 18.92 -30.31
N ASN A 268 -11.58 17.68 -29.92
CA ASN A 268 -12.90 17.15 -29.60
C ASN A 268 -12.82 15.90 -28.66
N MET A 269 -13.98 15.57 -28.07
CA MET A 269 -14.10 14.44 -27.13
C MET A 269 -13.84 13.07 -27.76
N SER A 270 -14.04 12.92 -29.08
CA SER A 270 -13.74 11.65 -29.76
C SER A 270 -12.26 11.34 -29.76
N GLU A 271 -11.40 12.36 -29.88
CA GLU A 271 -9.95 12.22 -29.77
C GLU A 271 -9.53 11.86 -28.34
N PHE A 272 -10.15 12.50 -27.34
CA PHE A 272 -9.92 12.17 -25.94
C PHE A 272 -10.33 10.71 -25.63
N MET A 273 -11.52 10.29 -26.03
CA MET A 273 -11.98 8.91 -25.89
C MET A 273 -11.04 7.90 -26.54
N LYS A 274 -10.52 8.23 -27.73
CA LYS A 274 -9.53 7.37 -28.41
C LYS A 274 -8.24 7.28 -27.60
N ARG A 275 -7.76 8.38 -27.02
CA ARG A 275 -6.56 8.42 -26.17
C ARG A 275 -6.77 7.57 -24.92
N CYS A 276 -7.92 7.70 -24.24
CA CYS A 276 -8.29 6.86 -23.10
C CYS A 276 -8.28 5.36 -23.44
N LYS A 277 -8.92 4.96 -24.56
CA LYS A 277 -8.97 3.55 -24.99
C LYS A 277 -7.58 3.00 -25.30
N GLN A 278 -6.72 3.78 -25.94
CA GLN A 278 -5.34 3.37 -26.20
C GLN A 278 -4.54 3.18 -24.90
N LEU A 279 -4.71 4.10 -23.95
CA LEU A 279 -4.04 4.03 -22.68
C LEU A 279 -4.52 2.82 -21.87
N ILE A 280 -5.83 2.58 -21.79
CA ILE A 280 -6.43 1.41 -21.13
C ILE A 280 -5.79 0.11 -21.67
N GLU A 281 -5.65 -0.02 -22.99
CA GLU A 281 -5.01 -1.20 -23.59
C GLU A 281 -3.50 -1.29 -23.26
N THR A 282 -2.82 -0.16 -23.12
CA THR A 282 -1.38 -0.13 -22.80
C THR A 282 -1.10 -0.58 -21.36
N ILE A 283 -1.96 -0.19 -20.41
CA ILE A 283 -1.78 -0.54 -18.99
C ILE A 283 -2.38 -1.90 -18.65
N ARG A 284 -3.23 -2.47 -19.50
CA ARG A 284 -3.88 -3.76 -19.27
C ARG A 284 -2.84 -4.84 -19.00
N ARG A 285 -3.07 -5.63 -17.95
CA ARG A 285 -2.19 -6.73 -17.55
C ARG A 285 -2.93 -8.06 -17.62
N GLU A 286 -2.23 -9.08 -18.07
CA GLU A 286 -2.79 -10.42 -18.06
C GLU A 286 -3.15 -10.86 -16.64
N GLN A 287 -4.34 -11.43 -16.48
CA GLN A 287 -4.86 -12.01 -15.23
C GLN A 287 -5.01 -11.04 -14.05
N LYS A 288 -4.89 -9.72 -14.25
CA LYS A 288 -5.11 -8.71 -13.20
C LYS A 288 -6.27 -7.79 -13.56
N GLY A 289 -7.05 -7.42 -12.56
CA GLY A 289 -7.95 -6.27 -12.63
C GLY A 289 -7.18 -4.98 -12.30
N ILE A 290 -7.55 -3.88 -12.94
CA ILE A 290 -7.01 -2.55 -12.66
C ILE A 290 -8.14 -1.62 -12.30
N PHE A 291 -8.04 -0.96 -11.14
CA PHE A 291 -8.84 0.19 -10.79
C PHE A 291 -8.05 1.46 -11.12
N LEU A 292 -8.61 2.23 -12.03
CA LEU A 292 -7.94 3.36 -12.64
C LEU A 292 -8.51 4.68 -12.13
N HIS A 293 -7.64 5.58 -11.71
CA HIS A 293 -7.95 6.98 -11.53
C HIS A 293 -7.26 7.79 -12.62
N ILE A 294 -7.99 8.69 -13.28
CA ILE A 294 -7.48 9.53 -14.36
C ILE A 294 -7.41 10.98 -13.90
N TYR A 295 -6.26 11.61 -14.02
CA TYR A 295 -6.11 13.05 -13.96
C TYR A 295 -6.13 13.60 -15.38
N VAL A 296 -7.10 14.46 -15.67
CA VAL A 296 -7.18 15.17 -16.95
C VAL A 296 -6.40 16.48 -16.80
N THR A 297 -5.29 16.60 -17.50
CA THR A 297 -4.35 17.72 -17.36
C THR A 297 -4.19 18.51 -18.67
N GLY A 298 -3.47 19.63 -18.62
CA GLY A 298 -3.12 20.43 -19.77
C GLY A 298 -4.18 21.48 -20.15
N THR A 299 -3.90 22.21 -21.22
CA THR A 299 -4.78 23.27 -21.74
C THR A 299 -5.37 22.90 -23.08
N GLY A 300 -6.63 23.25 -23.32
CA GLY A 300 -7.29 22.95 -24.59
C GLY A 300 -8.77 23.32 -24.64
N GLN A 301 -9.33 23.30 -25.85
CA GLN A 301 -10.72 23.69 -26.11
C GLN A 301 -11.75 22.76 -25.44
N ILE A 302 -11.39 21.52 -25.16
CA ILE A 302 -12.29 20.54 -24.55
C ILE A 302 -12.30 20.58 -23.01
N ALA A 303 -11.49 21.44 -22.37
CA ALA A 303 -11.44 21.58 -20.93
C ALA A 303 -12.79 21.91 -20.29
N ASP A 304 -13.64 22.65 -20.99
CA ASP A 304 -14.98 23.03 -20.54
C ASP A 304 -15.90 21.82 -20.31
N VAL A 305 -15.73 20.76 -21.10
CA VAL A 305 -16.50 19.51 -20.95
C VAL A 305 -16.27 18.87 -19.57
N PHE A 306 -15.05 18.96 -19.05
CA PHE A 306 -14.66 18.39 -17.75
C PHE A 306 -15.02 19.27 -16.55
N GLN A 307 -15.59 20.46 -16.77
CA GLN A 307 -16.16 21.30 -15.70
C GLN A 307 -17.49 20.73 -15.18
N ASN A 308 -18.17 19.91 -15.97
CA ASN A 308 -19.46 19.32 -15.62
C ASN A 308 -19.27 17.89 -15.11
N GLU A 309 -19.60 17.66 -13.83
CA GLU A 309 -19.50 16.34 -13.19
C GLU A 309 -20.32 15.26 -13.92
N THR A 310 -21.51 15.61 -14.44
CA THR A 310 -22.34 14.69 -15.22
C THR A 310 -21.62 14.18 -16.47
N ASN A 311 -20.89 15.06 -17.18
CA ASN A 311 -20.11 14.65 -18.35
C ASN A 311 -18.98 13.69 -17.98
N ILE A 312 -18.35 13.92 -16.81
CA ILE A 312 -17.29 13.03 -16.27
C ILE A 312 -17.85 11.66 -15.93
N GLU A 313 -19.03 11.61 -15.29
CA GLU A 313 -19.73 10.36 -14.97
C GLU A 313 -20.10 9.60 -16.24
N GLU A 314 -20.76 10.23 -17.21
CA GLU A 314 -21.13 9.62 -18.50
C GLU A 314 -19.91 9.11 -19.27
N LEU A 315 -18.80 9.85 -19.24
CA LEU A 315 -17.53 9.43 -19.83
C LEU A 315 -16.98 8.17 -19.18
N SER A 316 -16.96 8.16 -17.84
CA SER A 316 -16.50 7.01 -17.07
C SER A 316 -17.34 5.77 -17.36
N ASP A 317 -18.66 5.91 -17.35
CA ASP A 317 -19.62 4.84 -17.64
C ASP A 317 -19.42 4.27 -19.05
N SER A 318 -19.30 5.15 -20.05
CA SER A 318 -19.09 4.72 -21.44
C SER A 318 -17.77 3.96 -21.66
N LEU A 319 -16.72 4.29 -20.91
CA LEU A 319 -15.45 3.56 -20.97
C LEU A 319 -15.54 2.24 -20.20
N ASN A 320 -16.23 2.23 -19.07
CA ASN A 320 -16.41 1.07 -18.21
C ASN A 320 -17.32 -0.01 -18.82
N GLU A 321 -18.34 0.37 -19.59
CA GLU A 321 -19.19 -0.59 -20.33
C GLU A 321 -18.37 -1.56 -21.19
N LEU A 322 -17.24 -1.10 -21.74
CA LEU A 322 -16.34 -1.91 -22.56
C LEU A 322 -15.49 -2.91 -21.76
N GLU A 323 -15.50 -2.76 -20.44
CA GLU A 323 -14.68 -3.56 -19.51
C GLU A 323 -15.50 -4.63 -18.76
N GLU A 324 -16.82 -4.54 -18.80
CA GLU A 324 -17.69 -5.54 -18.17
C GLU A 324 -17.41 -6.95 -18.67
N GLY A 325 -17.31 -7.90 -17.75
CA GLY A 325 -17.08 -9.32 -18.03
C GLY A 325 -15.65 -9.70 -18.42
N LYS A 326 -14.73 -8.73 -18.54
CA LYS A 326 -13.33 -9.03 -18.80
C LYS A 326 -12.62 -9.50 -17.52
N GLY A 327 -11.89 -10.62 -17.61
CA GLY A 327 -11.07 -11.11 -16.51
C GLY A 327 -9.84 -10.22 -16.22
N ASN A 328 -9.44 -9.38 -17.15
CA ASN A 328 -8.34 -8.41 -17.04
C ASN A 328 -8.86 -6.98 -17.25
N PHE A 329 -9.96 -6.67 -16.58
CA PHE A 329 -10.62 -5.36 -16.67
C PHE A 329 -9.69 -4.20 -16.28
N VAL A 330 -9.93 -3.03 -16.88
CA VAL A 330 -9.41 -1.74 -16.45
C VAL A 330 -10.60 -0.84 -16.16
N TRP A 331 -10.97 -0.73 -14.89
CA TRP A 331 -12.18 -0.05 -14.44
C TRP A 331 -11.85 1.34 -13.94
N ILE A 332 -12.41 2.36 -14.56
CA ILE A 332 -12.26 3.75 -14.13
C ILE A 332 -13.14 3.97 -12.90
N ILE A 333 -12.51 4.29 -11.78
CA ILE A 333 -13.20 4.59 -10.52
C ILE A 333 -13.55 6.07 -10.42
N SER A 334 -12.64 6.92 -10.89
CA SER A 334 -12.81 8.36 -10.84
C SER A 334 -11.94 9.08 -11.88
N ILE A 335 -12.40 10.25 -12.27
CA ILE A 335 -11.66 11.20 -13.12
C ILE A 335 -11.60 12.51 -12.36
N THR A 336 -10.40 13.06 -12.19
CA THR A 336 -10.18 14.39 -11.63
C THR A 336 -9.79 15.34 -12.75
N ASN A 337 -10.48 16.49 -12.81
CA ASN A 337 -10.17 17.51 -13.80
C ASN A 337 -9.16 18.51 -13.24
N GLU A 338 -7.97 18.53 -13.84
CA GLU A 338 -6.90 19.51 -13.63
C GLU A 338 -6.58 20.24 -14.94
N SER A 339 -7.50 20.21 -15.92
CA SER A 339 -7.31 20.87 -17.21
C SER A 339 -7.88 22.30 -17.23
N TYR A 340 -7.36 23.10 -18.15
CA TYR A 340 -7.73 24.49 -18.30
C TYR A 340 -8.16 24.79 -19.72
N MET A 341 -9.06 25.77 -19.88
CA MET A 341 -9.36 26.35 -21.20
C MET A 341 -8.12 27.06 -21.75
N GLU A 342 -7.87 26.86 -23.03
CA GLU A 342 -6.84 27.62 -23.74
C GLU A 342 -7.36 29.07 -23.97
N TYR A 343 -6.78 30.04 -23.27
CA TYR A 343 -7.08 31.44 -23.46
C TYR A 343 -5.89 32.12 -24.12
N GLU A 344 -6.15 32.81 -25.23
CA GLU A 344 -5.17 33.76 -25.81
C GLU A 344 -5.02 34.97 -24.89
N LEU A 345 -4.06 34.90 -23.95
CA LEU A 345 -3.70 36.07 -23.14
C LEU A 345 -3.02 37.14 -24.00
N ARG A 346 -3.54 38.37 -24.00
CA ARG A 346 -2.99 39.47 -24.80
C ARG A 346 -2.50 40.60 -23.90
N GLY A 347 -1.29 41.08 -24.16
CA GLY A 347 -0.76 42.32 -23.60
C GLY A 347 -0.63 42.32 -22.06
N LYS A 348 -1.37 43.20 -21.38
CA LYS A 348 -1.30 43.38 -19.91
C LYS A 348 -1.72 42.15 -19.12
N GLU A 349 -2.50 41.30 -19.71
CA GLU A 349 -3.00 40.07 -19.09
C GLU A 349 -1.86 39.04 -18.92
N LEU A 350 -1.01 38.91 -19.93
CA LEU A 350 0.15 38.05 -19.89
C LEU A 350 1.08 38.39 -18.71
N HIS A 351 1.26 39.68 -18.44
CA HIS A 351 2.07 40.15 -17.30
C HIS A 351 1.40 39.83 -15.97
N PHE A 352 0.07 40.02 -15.87
CA PHE A 352 -0.68 39.74 -14.66
C PHE A 352 -0.59 38.26 -14.28
N PHE A 353 -0.83 37.33 -15.22
CA PHE A 353 -0.77 35.91 -14.97
C PHE A 353 0.65 35.44 -14.69
N SER A 354 1.66 35.96 -15.38
CA SER A 354 3.07 35.64 -15.06
C SER A 354 3.47 36.13 -13.66
N ASP A 355 2.94 37.26 -13.22
CA ASP A 355 3.22 37.78 -11.87
C ASP A 355 2.41 37.00 -10.81
N LEU A 356 1.19 36.54 -11.12
CA LEU A 356 0.40 35.68 -10.26
C LEU A 356 1.09 34.33 -10.04
N GLU A 357 1.55 33.68 -11.12
CA GLU A 357 2.31 32.43 -11.07
C GLU A 357 3.56 32.56 -10.20
N LYS A 358 4.34 33.63 -10.40
CA LYS A 358 5.51 33.89 -9.54
C LYS A 358 5.12 34.09 -8.07
N THR A 359 4.01 34.78 -7.82
CA THR A 359 3.52 35.04 -6.47
C THR A 359 3.11 33.72 -5.80
N VAL A 360 2.39 32.84 -6.48
CA VAL A 360 2.00 31.52 -5.97
C VAL A 360 3.23 30.66 -5.67
N HIS A 361 4.19 30.59 -6.61
CA HIS A 361 5.40 29.77 -6.42
C HIS A 361 6.37 30.32 -5.35
N SER A 362 6.29 31.61 -5.03
CA SER A 362 7.10 32.23 -3.98
C SER A 362 6.34 32.42 -2.65
N TYR A 363 5.10 31.91 -2.55
CA TYR A 363 4.29 32.05 -1.36
C TYR A 363 4.76 31.13 -0.24
N ASP A 364 5.23 31.71 0.85
CA ASP A 364 5.79 31.00 2.01
C ASP A 364 5.01 31.23 3.34
N ASN A 365 3.99 32.12 3.31
CA ASN A 365 3.25 32.51 4.51
C ASN A 365 1.96 31.69 4.69
N PHE A 366 2.09 30.37 4.67
CA PHE A 366 0.96 29.42 4.75
C PHE A 366 0.15 29.54 6.03
N ASP A 367 0.85 29.73 7.14
CA ASP A 367 0.23 29.74 8.46
C ASP A 367 -0.71 30.95 8.62
N GLU A 368 -0.36 32.12 8.07
CA GLU A 368 -1.22 33.30 8.04
C GLU A 368 -2.46 33.09 7.16
N ALA A 369 -2.29 32.46 5.99
CA ALA A 369 -3.41 32.19 5.07
C ALA A 369 -4.44 31.22 5.68
N LEU A 370 -3.99 30.28 6.50
CA LEU A 370 -4.84 29.29 7.12
C LEU A 370 -5.28 29.67 8.55
N GLU A 371 -4.87 30.85 9.09
CA GLU A 371 -5.17 31.26 10.46
C GLU A 371 -6.68 31.17 10.78
N GLY A 372 -7.55 31.63 9.86
CA GLY A 372 -9.00 31.55 10.02
C GLY A 372 -9.55 30.12 10.14
N LEU A 373 -8.87 29.13 9.56
CA LEU A 373 -9.24 27.71 9.63
C LEU A 373 -8.61 27.05 10.86
N THR A 374 -7.33 27.29 11.10
CA THR A 374 -6.57 26.69 12.21
C THR A 374 -7.02 27.19 13.58
N ASP A 375 -7.53 28.43 13.64
CA ASP A 375 -8.10 29.01 14.86
C ASP A 375 -9.49 28.48 15.20
N HIS A 376 -10.16 27.80 14.28
CA HIS A 376 -11.47 27.25 14.53
C HIS A 376 -11.41 26.14 15.61
N PRO A 377 -12.32 26.15 16.65
CA PRO A 377 -12.27 25.21 17.77
C PRO A 377 -12.31 23.72 17.38
N LEU A 378 -12.94 23.38 16.27
CA LEU A 378 -12.98 21.99 15.75
C LEU A 378 -11.65 21.59 15.12
N PHE A 379 -10.97 22.50 14.43
CA PHE A 379 -9.66 22.24 13.81
C PHE A 379 -8.60 22.02 14.90
N ARG A 380 -8.59 22.87 15.93
CA ARG A 380 -7.67 22.72 17.08
C ARG A 380 -7.83 21.38 17.83
N LYS A 381 -9.01 20.74 17.77
CA LYS A 381 -9.26 19.44 18.38
C LYS A 381 -8.82 18.27 17.50
N SER A 382 -8.61 18.48 16.22
CA SER A 382 -8.25 17.42 15.27
C SER A 382 -6.76 17.10 15.24
N GLU A 383 -5.91 17.95 15.88
CA GLU A 383 -4.44 17.84 15.84
C GLU A 383 -3.87 17.73 14.41
N LEU A 384 -4.61 18.21 13.40
CA LEU A 384 -4.19 18.21 12.01
C LEU A 384 -3.05 19.22 11.82
N ILE A 385 -1.93 18.75 11.31
CA ILE A 385 -0.77 19.55 10.91
C ILE A 385 -0.55 19.24 9.42
N PHE A 386 -0.51 20.28 8.57
CA PHE A 386 -0.22 20.12 7.17
C PHE A 386 1.27 19.83 6.95
N THR A 387 1.57 18.75 6.24
CA THR A 387 2.93 18.46 5.76
C THR A 387 3.32 19.43 4.65
N GLU A 388 4.61 19.55 4.34
CA GLU A 388 5.06 20.41 3.23
C GLU A 388 4.51 19.95 1.88
N GLU A 389 4.30 18.64 1.68
CA GLU A 389 3.69 18.09 0.47
C GLU A 389 2.22 18.49 0.38
N GLU A 390 1.46 18.43 1.48
CA GLU A 390 0.05 18.88 1.52
C GLU A 390 -0.06 20.39 1.31
N LYS A 391 0.84 21.19 1.83
CA LYS A 391 0.89 22.64 1.59
C LYS A 391 1.15 22.95 0.12
N GLN A 392 2.09 22.25 -0.53
CA GLN A 392 2.35 22.39 -1.95
C GLN A 392 1.15 21.94 -2.81
N GLN A 393 0.47 20.91 -2.41
CA GLN A 393 -0.75 20.46 -3.07
C GLN A 393 -1.87 21.51 -2.95
N LEU A 394 -2.08 22.06 -1.75
CA LEU A 394 -3.06 23.13 -1.52
C LEU A 394 -2.75 24.40 -2.32
N LEU A 395 -1.47 24.75 -2.47
CA LEU A 395 -1.07 25.88 -3.34
C LEU A 395 -1.43 25.65 -4.80
N LYS A 396 -1.18 24.46 -5.32
CA LYS A 396 -1.57 24.09 -6.69
C LYS A 396 -3.08 24.12 -6.88
N GLU A 397 -3.84 23.63 -5.92
CA GLU A 397 -5.29 23.67 -5.95
C GLU A 397 -5.82 25.11 -5.87
N ALA A 398 -5.22 25.95 -5.02
CA ALA A 398 -5.58 27.37 -4.92
C ALA A 398 -5.26 28.13 -6.22
N GLU A 399 -4.11 27.86 -6.84
CA GLU A 399 -3.74 28.38 -8.15
C GLU A 399 -4.78 27.99 -9.21
N PHE A 400 -5.14 26.69 -9.22
CA PHE A 400 -6.17 26.16 -10.09
C PHE A 400 -7.50 26.89 -9.93
N TYR A 401 -7.99 27.07 -8.70
CA TYR A 401 -9.24 27.79 -8.43
C TYR A 401 -9.16 29.25 -8.81
N LEU A 402 -8.03 29.92 -8.58
CA LEU A 402 -7.83 31.33 -9.00
C LEU A 402 -7.90 31.48 -10.52
N TYR A 403 -7.22 30.60 -11.26
CA TYR A 403 -7.31 30.63 -12.73
C TYR A 403 -8.75 30.36 -13.19
N LYS A 404 -9.42 29.34 -12.63
CA LYS A 404 -10.81 29.02 -12.95
C LYS A 404 -11.74 30.21 -12.74
N GLU A 405 -11.70 30.83 -11.58
CA GLU A 405 -12.56 31.95 -11.24
C GLU A 405 -12.26 33.21 -12.11
N LEU A 406 -10.99 33.51 -12.32
CA LEU A 406 -10.60 34.67 -13.14
C LEU A 406 -11.03 34.52 -14.61
N PHE A 407 -11.02 33.31 -15.13
CA PHE A 407 -11.44 33.04 -16.50
C PHE A 407 -12.96 32.86 -16.62
N HIS A 408 -13.63 32.25 -15.65
CA HIS A 408 -15.09 32.09 -15.66
C HIS A 408 -15.83 33.43 -15.63
N TYR A 409 -15.33 34.41 -14.86
CA TYR A 409 -15.90 35.75 -14.74
C TYR A 409 -15.90 36.55 -16.06
N ARG A 410 -15.13 36.10 -17.06
CA ARG A 410 -15.09 36.72 -18.41
C ARG A 410 -16.13 36.17 -19.37
N GLY A 411 -16.45 34.89 -19.30
CA GLY A 411 -17.44 34.27 -20.19
C GLY A 411 -18.87 34.82 -20.02
N GLU A 412 -19.15 35.47 -18.89
CA GLU A 412 -20.46 36.08 -18.62
C GLU A 412 -20.57 37.55 -19.11
N ARG A 413 -19.51 38.14 -19.67
CA ARG A 413 -19.48 39.54 -20.11
C ARG A 413 -19.33 39.71 -21.62
N GLU A 414 -19.22 38.69 -22.42
CA GLU A 414 -19.31 38.66 -23.86
C GLU A 414 -20.65 38.04 -24.32
#